data_c605630b1a0fd71bcfebb15a94665949
#
_entry.id   c605630b1a0fd71bcfebb15a94665949
#
_cell.length_a   1.000
_cell.length_b   1.000
_cell.length_c   1.000
_cell.angle_alpha   90.00
_cell.angle_beta   90.00
_cell.angle_gamma   90.00
#
_symmetry.space_group_name_H-M   'P 1'
#
loop_
_entity.id
_entity.type
_entity.pdbx_description
1 polymer ?
#
loop_
_entity_poly.entity_id
_entity_poly.type
_entity_poly.pdbx_seq_one_letter_code
_entity_poly.pdbx_strand_id
1 'polypeptide(L)'
;DFEQMAVAEQAQARQAIARLRLHRSEIMTRRYEPALKGSVIDMRRTLKGSLRAGGHFIDLERRRRQWHEPPLVVLCDISGSCSNYSRMFLHFLHALSNDRDRVTVFLFGTRLTNITRELQRRDIDEAMAKVSGAVKDWSGGTRLGTSLKEFNYKWARRVLTQGAQVLLMTDGLDREEGSTLEHEMERLKRQTKRLIWLNPLLRFDGFRPLAGGIRAMMPHVDEFRPVHSLDSLSDLATALAGPPAAAHDPRKWMVRA
;
A
#
# COMPACT_ATOMS: atom_id res chain seq x y z
N ASP A 1 19.19 -10.35 -4.53
CA ASP A 1 18.23 -9.95 -5.57
C ASP A 1 17.31 -11.12 -5.92
N PHE A 2 16.00 -10.89 -5.92
CA PHE A 2 14.99 -11.94 -6.15
C PHE A 2 15.07 -12.60 -7.53
N GLU A 3 15.55 -11.90 -8.54
CA GLU A 3 15.70 -12.47 -9.90
C GLU A 3 16.85 -13.46 -10.01
N GLN A 4 17.87 -13.31 -9.16
CA GLN A 4 19.09 -14.13 -9.20
C GLN A 4 19.08 -15.26 -8.18
N MET A 5 18.03 -15.37 -7.36
CA MET A 5 17.95 -16.39 -6.31
C MET A 5 17.72 -17.80 -6.86
N ALA A 6 18.50 -18.75 -6.38
CA ALA A 6 18.23 -20.17 -6.56
C ALA A 6 16.94 -20.60 -5.82
N VAL A 7 16.35 -21.73 -6.21
CA VAL A 7 15.08 -22.22 -5.62
C VAL A 7 15.18 -22.39 -4.08
N ALA A 8 16.32 -22.87 -3.59
CA ALA A 8 16.56 -23.00 -2.16
C ALA A 8 16.61 -21.64 -1.43
N GLU A 9 17.23 -20.64 -2.05
CA GLU A 9 17.31 -19.28 -1.52
C GLU A 9 15.94 -18.59 -1.52
N GLN A 10 15.12 -18.85 -2.54
CA GLN A 10 13.74 -18.35 -2.58
C GLN A 10 12.91 -18.92 -1.41
N ALA A 11 13.08 -20.19 -1.04
CA ALA A 11 12.39 -20.79 0.09
C ALA A 11 12.82 -20.13 1.42
N GLN A 12 14.10 -19.84 1.61
CA GLN A 12 14.61 -19.11 2.77
C GLN A 12 14.09 -17.68 2.80
N ALA A 13 14.06 -17.01 1.66
CA ALA A 13 13.50 -15.65 1.53
C ALA A 13 12.02 -15.60 1.94
N ARG A 14 11.22 -16.56 1.50
CA ARG A 14 9.80 -16.67 1.90
C ARG A 14 9.64 -16.83 3.42
N GLN A 15 10.47 -17.65 4.05
CA GLN A 15 10.47 -17.81 5.52
C GLN A 15 10.88 -16.52 6.23
N ALA A 16 11.88 -15.82 5.72
CA ALA A 16 12.30 -14.53 6.26
C ALA A 16 11.19 -13.47 6.16
N ILE A 17 10.53 -13.39 5.00
CA ILE A 17 9.38 -12.50 4.79
C ILE A 17 8.24 -12.81 5.77
N ALA A 18 7.91 -14.08 5.99
CA ALA A 18 6.85 -14.47 6.93
C ALA A 18 7.18 -14.11 8.39
N ARG A 19 8.45 -13.88 8.73
CA ARG A 19 8.92 -13.48 10.08
C ARG A 19 9.10 -11.97 10.22
N LEU A 20 8.95 -11.19 9.16
CA LEU A 20 9.05 -9.73 9.23
C LEU A 20 7.99 -9.18 10.19
N ARG A 21 8.46 -8.52 11.26
CA ARG A 21 7.58 -7.78 12.15
C ARG A 21 7.24 -6.45 11.51
N LEU A 22 5.97 -6.24 11.24
CA LEU A 22 5.47 -5.00 10.67
C LEU A 22 5.20 -4.03 11.81
N HIS A 23 5.91 -2.91 11.82
CA HIS A 23 5.63 -1.84 12.78
C HIS A 23 4.28 -1.20 12.42
N ARG A 24 3.42 -1.05 13.43
CA ARG A 24 2.11 -0.42 13.25
C ARG A 24 2.26 1.09 13.36
N SER A 25 1.80 1.82 12.37
CA SER A 25 1.64 3.26 12.46
C SER A 25 0.18 3.58 12.70
N GLU A 26 -0.10 4.24 13.79
CA GLU A 26 -1.45 4.69 14.10
C GLU A 26 -1.61 6.16 13.75
N ILE A 27 -2.73 6.52 13.17
CA ILE A 27 -3.12 7.90 12.94
C ILE A 27 -4.30 8.29 13.81
N MET A 28 -4.25 9.50 14.34
CA MET A 28 -5.34 10.08 15.10
C MET A 28 -6.49 10.42 14.17
N THR A 29 -7.69 9.90 14.48
CA THR A 29 -8.88 10.15 13.68
C THR A 29 -9.70 11.32 14.19
N ARG A 30 -10.71 11.73 13.42
CA ARG A 30 -11.71 12.71 13.85
C ARG A 30 -12.78 12.08 14.75
N ARG A 31 -12.82 10.74 14.86
CA ARG A 31 -13.77 10.04 15.71
C ARG A 31 -13.30 10.02 17.15
N TYR A 32 -14.25 9.98 18.07
CA TYR A 32 -13.99 9.91 19.49
C TYR A 32 -14.49 8.59 20.05
N GLU A 33 -13.78 8.06 21.03
CA GLU A 33 -14.18 6.91 21.83
C GLU A 33 -14.27 7.30 23.31
N PRO A 34 -15.14 6.64 24.08
CA PRO A 34 -15.22 6.86 25.52
C PRO A 34 -13.88 6.55 26.18
N ALA A 35 -13.45 7.40 27.10
CA ALA A 35 -12.20 7.19 27.83
C ALA A 35 -12.25 7.87 29.21
N LEU A 36 -11.85 7.16 30.26
CA LEU A 36 -11.80 7.71 31.62
C LEU A 36 -10.92 8.95 31.74
N LYS A 37 -9.78 8.96 31.02
CA LYS A 37 -8.83 10.09 30.97
C LYS A 37 -8.87 10.78 29.58
N GLY A 38 -10.06 11.06 29.07
CA GLY A 38 -10.23 11.76 27.79
C GLY A 38 -10.00 13.27 27.92
N SER A 39 -9.49 13.89 26.86
CA SER A 39 -9.25 15.34 26.81
C SER A 39 -10.52 16.17 26.56
N VAL A 40 -11.61 15.55 26.14
CA VAL A 40 -12.87 16.23 25.78
C VAL A 40 -14.02 15.63 26.58
N ILE A 41 -14.90 16.48 27.11
CA ILE A 41 -16.13 16.03 27.79
C ILE A 41 -17.14 15.55 26.75
N ASP A 42 -17.74 14.38 26.97
CA ASP A 42 -18.85 13.87 26.19
C ASP A 42 -20.19 14.31 26.83
N MET A 43 -20.62 15.51 26.47
CA MET A 43 -21.86 16.10 27.00
C MET A 43 -23.09 15.20 26.82
N ARG A 44 -23.18 14.49 25.71
CA ARG A 44 -24.31 13.59 25.43
C ARG A 44 -24.35 12.42 26.39
N ARG A 45 -23.20 11.79 26.69
CA ARG A 45 -23.11 10.70 27.62
C ARG A 45 -23.28 11.19 29.06
N THR A 46 -22.67 12.32 29.41
CA THR A 46 -22.84 12.99 30.72
C THR A 46 -24.30 13.25 31.04
N LEU A 47 -25.02 13.94 30.12
CA LEU A 47 -26.46 14.22 30.32
C LEU A 47 -27.30 12.94 30.41
N LYS A 48 -27.01 11.96 29.55
CA LYS A 48 -27.72 10.65 29.61
C LYS A 48 -27.48 9.92 30.91
N GLY A 49 -26.28 9.97 31.47
CA GLY A 49 -25.93 9.41 32.79
C GLY A 49 -26.65 10.13 33.90
N SER A 50 -26.62 11.47 33.94
CA SER A 50 -27.30 12.30 34.94
C SER A 50 -28.82 12.07 34.98
N LEU A 51 -29.46 12.02 33.81
CA LEU A 51 -30.91 11.73 33.73
C LEU A 51 -31.27 10.36 34.27
N ARG A 52 -30.42 9.34 34.07
CA ARG A 52 -30.63 8.00 34.63
C ARG A 52 -30.46 7.96 36.16
N ALA A 53 -29.61 8.84 36.70
CA ALA A 53 -29.38 8.99 38.14
C ALA A 53 -30.34 9.98 38.78
N GLY A 54 -31.46 10.30 38.15
CA GLY A 54 -32.47 11.23 38.68
C GLY A 54 -32.08 12.71 38.70
N GLY A 55 -31.00 13.08 37.98
CA GLY A 55 -30.55 14.48 37.84
C GLY A 55 -29.70 15.00 39.01
N HIS A 56 -29.53 14.23 40.07
CA HIS A 56 -28.83 14.66 41.30
C HIS A 56 -27.28 14.58 41.20
N PHE A 57 -26.78 13.79 40.27
CA PHE A 57 -25.34 13.61 40.05
C PHE A 57 -24.96 13.86 38.61
N ILE A 58 -23.92 14.68 38.41
CA ILE A 58 -23.34 14.93 37.10
C ILE A 58 -21.94 14.32 37.07
N ASP A 59 -21.86 13.07 36.64
CA ASP A 59 -20.57 12.42 36.38
C ASP A 59 -20.09 12.80 35.02
N LEU A 60 -18.93 13.49 34.92
CA LEU A 60 -18.41 14.00 33.66
C LEU A 60 -17.79 12.89 32.85
N GLU A 61 -18.56 12.36 31.92
CA GLU A 61 -18.09 11.39 30.95
C GLU A 61 -17.11 12.05 29.98
N ARG A 62 -15.98 11.39 29.77
CA ARG A 62 -14.91 11.90 28.90
C ARG A 62 -14.73 11.03 27.69
N ARG A 63 -14.15 11.62 26.63
CA ARG A 63 -13.81 10.95 25.38
C ARG A 63 -12.44 11.40 24.90
N ARG A 64 -11.74 10.49 24.20
CA ARG A 64 -10.48 10.77 23.49
C ARG A 64 -10.64 10.52 21.99
N ARG A 65 -9.76 11.06 21.19
CA ARG A 65 -9.70 10.72 19.76
C ARG A 65 -9.28 9.27 19.60
N GLN A 66 -9.95 8.60 18.68
CA GLN A 66 -9.65 7.22 18.33
C GLN A 66 -8.41 7.16 17.43
N TRP A 67 -7.52 6.23 17.73
CA TRP A 67 -6.37 5.91 16.89
C TRP A 67 -6.68 4.68 16.05
N HIS A 68 -6.25 4.66 14.79
CA HIS A 68 -6.29 3.44 14.00
C HIS A 68 -5.22 3.47 12.89
N GLU A 69 -4.90 2.30 12.38
CA GLU A 69 -4.00 2.16 11.24
C GLU A 69 -4.66 2.73 9.98
N PRO A 70 -3.91 3.53 9.18
CA PRO A 70 -4.42 3.98 7.88
C PRO A 70 -4.64 2.79 6.96
N PRO A 71 -5.69 2.81 6.11
CA PRO A 71 -5.84 1.80 5.07
C PRO A 71 -4.61 1.75 4.17
N LEU A 72 -4.17 0.55 3.82
CA LEU A 72 -3.11 0.31 2.87
C LEU A 72 -3.70 -0.29 1.60
N VAL A 73 -3.47 0.36 0.49
CA VAL A 73 -3.88 -0.11 -0.84
C VAL A 73 -2.63 -0.42 -1.63
N VAL A 74 -2.59 -1.60 -2.22
CA VAL A 74 -1.47 -2.05 -3.04
C VAL A 74 -1.95 -2.28 -4.47
N LEU A 75 -1.22 -1.69 -5.41
CA LEU A 75 -1.37 -1.88 -6.84
C LEU A 75 -0.07 -2.53 -7.34
N CYS A 76 -0.13 -3.79 -7.74
CA CYS A 76 1.06 -4.58 -8.10
C CYS A 76 0.99 -5.02 -9.56
N ASP A 77 2.00 -4.66 -10.31
CA ASP A 77 2.24 -5.05 -11.69
C ASP A 77 2.66 -6.53 -11.76
N ILE A 78 2.02 -7.28 -12.65
CA ILE A 78 2.32 -8.69 -12.91
C ILE A 78 2.83 -8.92 -14.34
N SER A 79 3.29 -7.88 -15.00
CA SER A 79 3.91 -7.96 -16.32
C SER A 79 5.13 -8.90 -16.33
N GLY A 80 5.53 -9.33 -17.53
CA GLY A 80 6.66 -10.25 -17.69
C GLY A 80 7.96 -9.75 -17.05
N SER A 81 8.26 -8.45 -17.18
CA SER A 81 9.42 -7.80 -16.57
C SER A 81 9.38 -7.77 -15.04
N CYS A 82 8.19 -7.75 -14.45
CA CYS A 82 7.99 -7.71 -13.00
C CYS A 82 7.72 -9.08 -12.37
N SER A 83 7.56 -10.17 -13.15
CA SER A 83 6.97 -11.43 -12.70
C SER A 83 7.68 -12.08 -11.49
N ASN A 84 9.02 -12.10 -11.46
CA ASN A 84 9.79 -12.68 -10.36
C ASN A 84 9.68 -11.84 -9.09
N TYR A 85 9.72 -10.52 -9.23
CA TYR A 85 9.56 -9.58 -8.12
C TYR A 85 8.14 -9.63 -7.57
N SER A 86 7.14 -9.70 -8.44
CA SER A 86 5.73 -9.77 -8.08
C SER A 86 5.42 -11.01 -7.25
N ARG A 87 6.00 -12.16 -7.57
CA ARG A 87 5.84 -13.38 -6.76
C ARG A 87 6.36 -13.21 -5.34
N MET A 88 7.59 -12.72 -5.18
CA MET A 88 8.17 -12.48 -3.85
C MET A 88 7.41 -11.38 -3.10
N PHE A 89 6.97 -10.36 -3.81
CA PHE A 89 6.16 -9.30 -3.23
C PHE A 89 4.79 -9.81 -2.77
N LEU A 90 4.16 -10.75 -3.48
CA LEU A 90 2.91 -11.40 -3.04
C LEU A 90 3.08 -12.15 -1.72
N HIS A 91 4.21 -12.82 -1.48
CA HIS A 91 4.51 -13.42 -0.18
C HIS A 91 4.59 -12.37 0.92
N PHE A 92 5.22 -11.22 0.65
CA PHE A 92 5.25 -10.09 1.57
C PHE A 92 3.85 -9.52 1.81
N LEU A 93 3.04 -9.36 0.77
CA LEU A 93 1.67 -8.87 0.88
C LEU A 93 0.76 -9.83 1.65
N HIS A 94 0.98 -11.14 1.52
CA HIS A 94 0.29 -12.13 2.33
C HIS A 94 0.60 -11.95 3.82
N ALA A 95 1.88 -11.84 4.20
CA ALA A 95 2.29 -11.57 5.57
C ALA A 95 1.69 -10.25 6.08
N LEU A 96 1.76 -9.20 5.28
CA LEU A 96 1.20 -7.88 5.58
C LEU A 96 -0.32 -7.91 5.77
N SER A 97 -1.05 -8.64 4.92
CA SER A 97 -2.52 -8.74 4.96
C SER A 97 -3.03 -9.55 6.16
N ASN A 98 -2.20 -10.45 6.70
CA ASN A 98 -2.54 -11.21 7.91
C ASN A 98 -2.20 -10.45 9.20
N ASP A 99 -1.31 -9.45 9.14
CA ASP A 99 -0.93 -8.63 10.31
C ASP A 99 -1.72 -7.32 10.42
N ARG A 100 -2.27 -6.80 9.31
CA ARG A 100 -3.00 -5.53 9.25
C ARG A 100 -4.45 -5.72 8.83
N ASP A 101 -5.37 -5.06 9.55
CA ASP A 101 -6.82 -5.21 9.34
C ASP A 101 -7.34 -4.62 8.01
N ARG A 102 -6.64 -3.63 7.44
CA ARG A 102 -7.14 -2.83 6.32
C ARG A 102 -6.15 -2.78 5.17
N VAL A 103 -5.85 -3.94 4.62
CA VAL A 103 -5.05 -4.06 3.40
C VAL A 103 -5.96 -4.44 2.24
N THR A 104 -5.87 -3.71 1.14
CA THR A 104 -6.56 -4.02 -0.11
C THR A 104 -5.55 -4.16 -1.22
N VAL A 105 -5.55 -5.30 -1.91
CA VAL A 105 -4.54 -5.64 -2.91
C VAL A 105 -5.18 -5.83 -4.28
N PHE A 106 -4.61 -5.16 -5.27
CA PHE A 106 -4.94 -5.30 -6.67
C PHE A 106 -3.71 -5.74 -7.46
N LEU A 107 -3.92 -6.66 -8.37
CA LEU A 107 -2.95 -6.98 -9.41
C LEU A 107 -3.40 -6.35 -10.73
N PHE A 108 -2.45 -5.91 -11.52
CA PHE A 108 -2.72 -5.41 -12.86
C PHE A 108 -1.67 -5.88 -13.86
N GLY A 109 -2.11 -6.14 -15.06
CA GLY A 109 -1.36 -6.41 -16.26
C GLY A 109 -2.15 -5.81 -17.41
N THR A 110 -2.92 -6.62 -18.13
CA THR A 110 -3.90 -6.15 -19.11
C THR A 110 -5.22 -5.74 -18.45
N ARG A 111 -5.49 -6.22 -17.23
CA ARG A 111 -6.71 -5.96 -16.45
C ARG A 111 -6.35 -5.70 -14.99
N LEU A 112 -7.24 -4.98 -14.30
CA LEU A 112 -7.17 -4.79 -12.86
C LEU A 112 -7.98 -5.87 -12.14
N THR A 113 -7.35 -6.63 -11.25
CA THR A 113 -7.97 -7.71 -10.48
C THR A 113 -7.78 -7.47 -8.99
N ASN A 114 -8.87 -7.45 -8.22
CA ASN A 114 -8.81 -7.40 -6.76
C ASN A 114 -8.58 -8.81 -6.21
N ILE A 115 -7.50 -8.99 -5.47
CA ILE A 115 -7.09 -10.29 -4.88
C ILE A 115 -7.08 -10.27 -3.35
N THR A 116 -7.72 -9.28 -2.75
CA THR A 116 -7.69 -9.10 -1.29
C THR A 116 -8.21 -10.33 -0.54
N ARG A 117 -9.29 -10.92 -1.02
CA ARG A 117 -9.91 -12.09 -0.38
C ARG A 117 -9.04 -13.36 -0.50
N GLU A 118 -8.37 -13.49 -1.63
CA GLU A 118 -7.49 -14.61 -1.93
C GLU A 118 -6.25 -14.58 -1.02
N LEU A 119 -5.70 -13.39 -0.77
CA LEU A 119 -4.54 -13.20 0.11
C LEU A 119 -4.87 -13.33 1.61
N GLN A 120 -6.12 -13.15 2.02
CA GLN A 120 -6.53 -13.31 3.42
C GLN A 120 -6.63 -14.77 3.89
N ARG A 121 -6.28 -15.73 3.04
CA ARG A 121 -6.18 -17.15 3.43
C ARG A 121 -5.00 -17.34 4.37
N ARG A 122 -5.20 -18.14 5.42
CA ARG A 122 -4.18 -18.39 6.45
C ARG A 122 -2.99 -19.16 5.90
N ASP A 123 -3.26 -20.11 5.02
CA ASP A 123 -2.25 -20.89 4.33
C ASP A 123 -1.76 -20.13 3.09
N ILE A 124 -0.44 -19.94 2.98
CA ILE A 124 0.19 -19.18 1.92
C ILE A 124 0.12 -19.89 0.56
N ASP A 125 0.23 -21.23 0.55
CA ASP A 125 0.19 -21.98 -0.69
C ASP A 125 -1.22 -22.02 -1.25
N GLU A 126 -2.24 -22.13 -0.38
CA GLU A 126 -3.64 -21.97 -0.78
C GLU A 126 -3.90 -20.56 -1.32
N ALA A 127 -3.39 -19.53 -0.65
CA ALA A 127 -3.52 -18.14 -1.09
C ALA A 127 -2.91 -17.94 -2.49
N MET A 128 -1.68 -18.42 -2.71
CA MET A 128 -1.00 -18.30 -4.00
C MET A 128 -1.70 -19.07 -5.12
N ALA A 129 -2.22 -20.27 -4.84
CA ALA A 129 -3.00 -21.04 -5.80
C ALA A 129 -4.29 -20.30 -6.22
N LYS A 130 -4.98 -19.69 -5.25
CA LYS A 130 -6.19 -18.89 -5.52
C LYS A 130 -5.88 -17.62 -6.32
N VAL A 131 -4.82 -16.90 -5.97
CA VAL A 131 -4.36 -15.73 -6.72
C VAL A 131 -4.02 -16.12 -8.16
N SER A 132 -3.28 -17.22 -8.35
CA SER A 132 -2.95 -17.71 -9.70
C SER A 132 -4.19 -18.09 -10.52
N GLY A 133 -5.22 -18.63 -9.87
CA GLY A 133 -6.50 -18.94 -10.54
C GLY A 133 -7.36 -17.72 -10.84
N ALA A 134 -7.27 -16.66 -10.05
CA ALA A 134 -8.03 -15.42 -10.24
C ALA A 134 -7.45 -14.54 -11.35
N VAL A 135 -6.16 -14.63 -11.60
CA VAL A 135 -5.42 -13.83 -12.58
C VAL A 135 -5.17 -14.65 -13.84
N LYS A 136 -5.76 -14.24 -14.96
CA LYS A 136 -5.68 -14.98 -16.23
C LYS A 136 -4.51 -14.55 -17.14
N ASP A 137 -3.89 -13.42 -16.86
CA ASP A 137 -2.94 -12.74 -17.75
C ASP A 137 -1.58 -12.49 -17.09
N TRP A 138 -1.07 -13.49 -16.38
CA TRP A 138 0.30 -13.49 -15.90
C TRP A 138 1.29 -13.29 -17.07
N SER A 139 2.23 -12.36 -16.87
CA SER A 139 3.26 -12.02 -17.88
C SER A 139 2.70 -11.40 -19.18
N GLY A 140 1.48 -10.91 -19.18
CA GLY A 140 0.91 -10.10 -20.25
C GLY A 140 1.58 -8.73 -20.36
N GLY A 141 1.19 -7.95 -21.36
CA GLY A 141 1.63 -6.56 -21.47
C GLY A 141 0.97 -5.68 -20.40
N THR A 142 1.65 -4.60 -19.97
CA THR A 142 1.11 -3.65 -19.01
C THR A 142 0.39 -2.51 -19.72
N ARG A 143 -0.82 -2.21 -19.25
CA ARG A 143 -1.57 -1.00 -19.58
C ARG A 143 -1.77 -0.21 -18.30
N LEU A 144 -0.71 0.45 -17.87
CA LEU A 144 -0.65 1.10 -16.56
C LEU A 144 -1.66 2.25 -16.47
N GLY A 145 -1.69 3.12 -17.48
CA GLY A 145 -2.65 4.22 -17.55
C GLY A 145 -4.10 3.76 -17.49
N THR A 146 -4.47 2.74 -18.28
CA THR A 146 -5.82 2.14 -18.28
C THR A 146 -6.16 1.49 -16.95
N SER A 147 -5.24 0.76 -16.33
CA SER A 147 -5.44 0.09 -15.03
C SER A 147 -5.63 1.10 -13.90
N LEU A 148 -4.84 2.17 -13.88
CA LEU A 148 -4.99 3.26 -12.91
C LEU A 148 -6.31 4.02 -13.10
N LYS A 149 -6.72 4.24 -14.34
CA LYS A 149 -8.03 4.82 -14.65
C LYS A 149 -9.15 3.96 -14.09
N GLU A 150 -9.12 2.64 -14.35
CA GLU A 150 -10.10 1.71 -13.80
C GLU A 150 -10.13 1.73 -12.27
N PHE A 151 -8.96 1.72 -11.62
CA PHE A 151 -8.84 1.84 -10.18
C PHE A 151 -9.45 3.14 -9.65
N ASN A 152 -9.09 4.28 -10.21
CA ASN A 152 -9.53 5.59 -9.78
C ASN A 152 -11.05 5.78 -9.89
N TYR A 153 -11.68 5.21 -10.93
CA TYR A 153 -13.12 5.36 -11.13
C TYR A 153 -13.96 4.33 -10.36
N LYS A 154 -13.52 3.06 -10.31
CA LYS A 154 -14.32 1.99 -9.73
C LYS A 154 -14.04 1.75 -8.24
N TRP A 155 -12.79 1.93 -7.79
CA TRP A 155 -12.35 1.46 -6.48
C TRP A 155 -11.89 2.56 -5.53
N ALA A 156 -11.19 3.58 -5.99
CA ALA A 156 -10.54 4.58 -5.17
C ALA A 156 -11.46 5.15 -4.09
N ARG A 157 -12.68 5.53 -4.44
CA ARG A 157 -13.65 6.10 -3.49
C ARG A 157 -14.02 5.16 -2.33
N ARG A 158 -13.89 3.84 -2.54
CA ARG A 158 -14.24 2.82 -1.53
C ARG A 158 -13.06 2.49 -0.64
N VAL A 159 -11.85 2.45 -1.20
CA VAL A 159 -10.65 1.94 -0.52
C VAL A 159 -9.71 3.05 -0.03
N LEU A 160 -9.66 4.19 -0.72
CA LEU A 160 -8.84 5.35 -0.34
C LEU A 160 -9.57 6.25 0.67
N THR A 161 -9.85 5.71 1.84
CA THR A 161 -10.53 6.43 2.92
C THR A 161 -9.57 6.75 4.06
N GLN A 162 -9.88 7.77 4.86
CA GLN A 162 -9.22 8.03 6.14
C GLN A 162 -7.68 8.15 6.07
N GLY A 163 -7.16 8.78 5.03
CA GLY A 163 -5.72 9.00 4.89
C GLY A 163 -4.96 7.74 4.45
N ALA A 164 -5.54 6.99 3.53
CA ALA A 164 -4.95 5.78 2.97
C ALA A 164 -3.54 6.00 2.42
N GLN A 165 -2.69 4.99 2.61
CA GLN A 165 -1.39 4.87 1.97
C GLN A 165 -1.52 3.97 0.74
N VAL A 166 -0.83 4.30 -0.34
CA VAL A 166 -0.80 3.48 -1.56
C VAL A 166 0.61 3.03 -1.85
N LEU A 167 0.77 1.72 -2.09
CA LEU A 167 1.97 1.13 -2.68
C LEU A 167 1.68 0.82 -4.15
N LEU A 168 2.45 1.42 -5.04
CA LEU A 168 2.40 1.13 -6.46
C LEU A 168 3.69 0.41 -6.85
N MET A 169 3.62 -0.88 -7.17
CA MET A 169 4.75 -1.67 -7.64
C MET A 169 4.66 -1.85 -9.15
N THR A 170 5.60 -1.27 -9.85
CA THR A 170 5.77 -1.40 -11.33
C THR A 170 7.14 -0.89 -11.72
N ASP A 171 7.68 -1.36 -12.84
CA ASP A 171 8.89 -0.82 -13.45
C ASP A 171 8.65 0.52 -14.16
N GLY A 172 7.37 0.88 -14.36
CA GLY A 172 6.99 2.14 -15.00
C GLY A 172 7.13 2.13 -16.54
N LEU A 173 7.32 0.95 -17.14
CA LEU A 173 7.40 0.77 -18.57
C LEU A 173 5.97 0.57 -19.13
N ASP A 174 5.31 1.68 -19.44
CA ASP A 174 3.97 1.65 -20.05
C ASP A 174 4.08 1.55 -21.57
N ARG A 175 3.17 0.78 -22.18
CA ARG A 175 3.03 0.68 -23.63
C ARG A 175 2.10 1.73 -24.22
N GLU A 176 1.35 2.43 -23.36
CA GLU A 176 0.41 3.47 -23.77
C GLU A 176 1.09 4.85 -23.77
N GLU A 177 0.64 5.78 -24.59
CA GLU A 177 1.17 7.14 -24.63
C GLU A 177 0.90 7.89 -23.31
N GLY A 178 1.93 8.54 -22.77
CA GLY A 178 2.05 9.00 -21.39
C GLY A 178 1.00 9.98 -20.84
N SER A 179 0.19 10.66 -21.67
CA SER A 179 -0.74 11.68 -21.19
C SER A 179 -1.85 11.13 -20.26
N THR A 180 -2.35 9.93 -20.55
CA THR A 180 -3.36 9.28 -19.70
C THR A 180 -2.77 8.85 -18.36
N LEU A 181 -1.54 8.31 -18.37
CA LEU A 181 -0.85 7.87 -17.17
C LEU A 181 -0.58 9.02 -16.19
N GLU A 182 -0.06 10.14 -16.68
CA GLU A 182 0.20 11.33 -15.87
C GLU A 182 -1.07 11.84 -15.18
N HIS A 183 -2.16 11.99 -15.94
CA HIS A 183 -3.44 12.44 -15.40
C HIS A 183 -3.99 11.49 -14.31
N GLU A 184 -3.91 10.19 -14.52
CA GLU A 184 -4.42 9.21 -13.55
C GLU A 184 -3.50 9.10 -12.31
N MET A 185 -2.20 9.32 -12.45
CA MET A 185 -1.27 9.43 -11.32
C MET A 185 -1.52 10.67 -10.49
N GLU A 186 -1.73 11.83 -11.11
CA GLU A 186 -2.12 13.05 -10.41
C GLU A 186 -3.43 12.87 -9.64
N ARG A 187 -4.41 12.22 -10.27
CA ARG A 187 -5.70 11.92 -9.64
C ARG A 187 -5.54 10.98 -8.45
N LEU A 188 -4.75 9.92 -8.56
CA LEU A 188 -4.43 8.99 -7.48
C LEU A 188 -3.75 9.74 -6.32
N LYS A 189 -2.74 10.55 -6.62
CA LYS A 189 -2.01 11.35 -5.64
C LYS A 189 -2.93 12.27 -4.84
N ARG A 190 -3.87 12.94 -5.47
CA ARG A 190 -4.85 13.82 -4.78
C ARG A 190 -5.77 13.09 -3.81
N GLN A 191 -6.01 11.80 -4.01
CA GLN A 191 -6.90 10.99 -3.17
C GLN A 191 -6.15 10.23 -2.06
N THR A 192 -4.81 10.21 -2.07
CA THR A 192 -3.99 9.47 -1.13
C THR A 192 -3.24 10.40 -0.18
N LYS A 193 -3.01 9.96 1.04
CA LYS A 193 -2.14 10.68 1.97
C LYS A 193 -0.68 10.47 1.64
N ARG A 194 -0.32 9.27 1.20
CA ARG A 194 1.06 8.87 0.88
C ARG A 194 1.05 7.88 -0.27
N LEU A 195 1.75 8.19 -1.33
CA LEU A 195 1.93 7.35 -2.51
C LEU A 195 3.40 6.95 -2.61
N ILE A 196 3.66 5.65 -2.43
CA ILE A 196 5.00 5.07 -2.48
C ILE A 196 5.11 4.25 -3.77
N TRP A 197 6.03 4.60 -4.62
CA TRP A 197 6.34 3.83 -5.82
C TRP A 197 7.49 2.88 -5.56
N LEU A 198 7.24 1.59 -5.75
CA LEU A 198 8.19 0.50 -5.62
C LEU A 198 8.66 0.09 -7.02
N ASN A 199 9.93 0.32 -7.32
CA ASN A 199 10.48 -0.01 -8.63
C ASN A 199 11.61 -1.04 -8.50
N PRO A 200 11.47 -2.25 -9.12
CA PRO A 200 12.50 -3.27 -9.09
C PRO A 200 13.76 -2.90 -9.86
N LEU A 201 13.67 -1.99 -10.84
CA LEU A 201 14.82 -1.55 -11.65
C LEU A 201 15.83 -0.73 -10.85
N LEU A 202 15.47 -0.24 -9.65
CA LEU A 202 16.42 0.43 -8.75
C LEU A 202 17.52 -0.50 -8.20
N ARG A 203 17.53 -1.77 -8.60
CA ARG A 203 18.66 -2.68 -8.38
C ARG A 203 19.92 -2.32 -9.18
N PHE A 204 19.75 -1.59 -10.28
CA PHE A 204 20.85 -1.21 -11.15
C PHE A 204 21.47 0.12 -10.72
N ASP A 205 22.76 0.14 -10.38
CA ASP A 205 23.47 1.35 -9.96
C ASP A 205 23.43 2.47 -11.01
N GLY A 206 23.30 2.10 -12.30
CA GLY A 206 23.18 3.02 -13.43
C GLY A 206 21.75 3.39 -13.82
N PHE A 207 20.74 3.12 -12.98
CA PHE A 207 19.36 3.43 -13.31
C PHE A 207 19.18 4.92 -13.63
N ARG A 208 18.51 5.20 -14.76
CA ARG A 208 18.12 6.56 -15.16
C ARG A 208 16.63 6.59 -15.52
N PRO A 209 15.88 7.57 -15.06
CA PRO A 209 14.42 7.69 -15.29
C PRO A 209 14.12 8.26 -16.68
N LEU A 210 14.57 7.57 -17.75
CA LEU A 210 14.46 8.06 -19.13
C LEU A 210 13.14 7.71 -19.81
N ALA A 211 12.51 6.59 -19.44
CA ALA A 211 11.26 6.14 -20.06
C ALA A 211 10.12 7.13 -19.79
N GLY A 212 9.25 7.33 -20.79
CA GLY A 212 8.13 8.26 -20.71
C GLY A 212 7.18 7.98 -19.56
N GLY A 213 6.85 6.71 -19.30
CA GLY A 213 6.02 6.31 -18.18
C GLY A 213 6.65 6.67 -16.83
N ILE A 214 7.97 6.47 -16.67
CA ILE A 214 8.68 6.84 -15.44
C ILE A 214 8.61 8.35 -15.21
N ARG A 215 8.84 9.15 -16.26
CA ARG A 215 8.78 10.62 -16.18
C ARG A 215 7.38 11.12 -15.84
N ALA A 216 6.34 10.49 -16.37
CA ALA A 216 4.95 10.82 -16.09
C ALA A 216 4.55 10.51 -14.64
N MET A 217 5.10 9.45 -14.05
CA MET A 217 4.76 9.02 -12.69
C MET A 217 5.52 9.78 -11.59
N MET A 218 6.81 10.06 -11.83
CA MET A 218 7.75 10.56 -10.83
C MET A 218 7.27 11.82 -10.07
N PRO A 219 6.66 12.84 -10.71
CA PRO A 219 6.22 14.06 -10.03
C PRO A 219 5.07 13.82 -9.03
N HIS A 220 4.37 12.70 -9.15
CA HIS A 220 3.14 12.43 -8.41
C HIS A 220 3.33 11.48 -7.22
N VAL A 221 4.56 11.01 -6.95
CA VAL A 221 4.84 10.11 -5.85
C VAL A 221 5.54 10.82 -4.69
N ASP A 222 5.33 10.33 -3.46
CA ASP A 222 6.00 10.87 -2.27
C ASP A 222 7.34 10.21 -2.04
N GLU A 223 7.46 8.95 -2.41
CA GLU A 223 8.67 8.16 -2.25
C GLU A 223 8.86 7.22 -3.43
N PHE A 224 10.13 7.07 -3.81
CA PHE A 224 10.58 6.16 -4.86
C PHE A 224 11.58 5.18 -4.26
N ARG A 225 11.18 3.90 -4.14
CA ARG A 225 11.92 2.88 -3.38
C ARG A 225 12.22 1.62 -4.18
N PRO A 226 13.35 0.96 -3.89
CA PRO A 226 13.64 -0.37 -4.42
C PRO A 226 12.71 -1.44 -3.80
N VAL A 227 12.54 -2.56 -4.53
CA VAL A 227 11.74 -3.71 -4.09
C VAL A 227 12.35 -5.03 -4.58
N HIS A 228 13.65 -5.09 -4.78
CA HIS A 228 14.35 -6.20 -5.42
C HIS A 228 15.02 -7.19 -4.46
N SER A 229 15.04 -6.92 -3.15
CA SER A 229 15.72 -7.74 -2.14
C SER A 229 14.95 -7.82 -0.83
N LEU A 230 15.35 -8.75 0.06
CA LEU A 230 14.79 -8.86 1.41
C LEU A 230 15.02 -7.59 2.23
N ASP A 231 16.20 -6.97 2.10
CA ASP A 231 16.53 -5.73 2.80
C ASP A 231 15.58 -4.62 2.37
N SER A 232 15.31 -4.50 1.06
CA SER A 232 14.36 -3.50 0.55
C SER A 232 12.93 -3.71 1.05
N LEU A 233 12.50 -4.96 1.25
CA LEU A 233 11.20 -5.27 1.86
C LEU A 233 11.18 -4.96 3.37
N SER A 234 12.27 -5.22 4.08
CA SER A 234 12.42 -4.86 5.50
C SER A 234 12.39 -3.34 5.70
N ASP A 235 13.09 -2.60 4.84
CA ASP A 235 13.09 -1.14 4.83
C ASP A 235 11.70 -0.59 4.49
N LEU A 236 10.98 -1.22 3.57
CA LEU A 236 9.59 -0.87 3.26
C LEU A 236 8.67 -1.09 4.47
N ALA A 237 8.80 -2.24 5.16
CA ALA A 237 8.02 -2.56 6.35
C ALA A 237 8.21 -1.49 7.45
N THR A 238 9.46 -1.06 7.66
CA THR A 238 9.81 0.02 8.60
C THR A 238 9.25 1.37 8.12
N ALA A 239 9.37 1.66 6.84
CA ALA A 239 8.91 2.92 6.25
C ALA A 239 7.39 3.10 6.34
N LEU A 240 6.61 2.02 6.25
CA LEU A 240 5.15 2.07 6.38
C LEU A 240 4.69 2.56 7.76
N ALA A 241 5.50 2.38 8.79
CA ALA A 241 5.24 2.84 10.14
C ALA A 241 5.68 4.29 10.40
N GLY A 242 6.66 4.79 9.65
CA GLY A 242 7.28 6.10 9.85
C GLY A 242 6.82 7.17 8.86
N PRO A 243 7.29 8.41 9.02
CA PRO A 243 7.11 9.47 8.04
C PRO A 243 7.89 9.18 6.74
N PRO A 244 7.57 9.87 5.62
CA PRO A 244 8.35 9.76 4.40
C PRO A 244 9.85 10.04 4.65
N ALA A 245 10.71 9.17 4.12
CA ALA A 245 12.15 9.30 4.31
C ALA A 245 12.77 10.16 3.19
N ALA A 246 13.53 11.18 3.57
CA ALA A 246 14.22 12.06 2.63
C ALA A 246 15.19 11.32 1.68
N ALA A 247 15.70 10.14 2.07
CA ALA A 247 16.54 9.32 1.24
C ALA A 247 15.84 8.86 -0.05
N HIS A 248 14.53 8.65 0.00
CA HIS A 248 13.69 8.14 -1.10
C HIS A 248 12.85 9.23 -1.79
N ASP A 249 13.24 10.49 -1.65
CA ASP A 249 12.58 11.62 -2.33
C ASP A 249 12.74 11.49 -3.86
N PRO A 250 11.63 11.40 -4.62
CA PRO A 250 11.66 11.25 -6.08
C PRO A 250 12.33 12.43 -6.80
N ARG A 251 12.34 13.62 -6.20
CA ARG A 251 12.98 14.82 -6.76
C ARG A 251 14.47 14.64 -7.02
N LYS A 252 15.14 13.78 -6.27
CA LYS A 252 16.56 13.44 -6.49
C LYS A 252 16.83 12.78 -7.84
N TRP A 253 15.81 12.16 -8.42
CA TRP A 253 15.88 11.49 -9.71
C TRP A 253 15.49 12.42 -10.87
N MET A 254 14.62 13.41 -10.63
CA MET A 254 14.20 14.38 -11.64
C MET A 254 15.30 15.35 -12.06
N VAL A 255 16.27 15.63 -11.19
CA VAL A 255 17.41 16.54 -11.45
C VAL A 255 18.49 15.87 -12.29
N ARG A 256 18.49 14.53 -12.39
CA ARG A 256 19.52 13.75 -13.14
C ARG A 256 19.07 13.29 -14.52
N ALA A 257 17.91 13.72 -14.98
CA ALA A 257 17.30 13.30 -16.26
C ALA A 257 17.59 14.28 -17.42
#